data_7e9aa2d8912e2d8520216f53e8933a1a
#
_entry.id   7e9aa2d8912e2d8520216f53e8933a1a
#
_cell.length_a   1.000
_cell.length_b   1.000
_cell.length_c   1.000
_cell.angle_alpha   90.00
_cell.angle_beta   90.00
_cell.angle_gamma   90.00
#
_symmetry.space_group_name_H-M   'P 1'
#
loop_
_entity.id
_entity.type
_entity.pdbx_description
1 polymer ?
#
loop_
_entity_poly.entity_id
_entity_poly.type
_entity_poly.pdbx_seq_one_letter_code
_entity_poly.pdbx_strand_id
1 'polypeptide(L)'
;VEAHLASGRFEPLLVLRRKRQTPQDRVDALRARGVPLHVVPGWSHAATLWELVRLCRRFRPDILVAHGFSDHIWGRLAGLLAGVPHLVHVEHNSRERYTRWRLAQSRWLAARTDLIVGCSEGVRSALLDRGFPADRTVAIPNGIRLERFDPADRHPWAERRQAAVMAARFARQKDHATLLHAVALLKQRGIHLPVTFAGGGKSSHREAAMALARSLDLEDRVTFLGHCPDVPGLLMDHRICVLSTHYEGMPLSLVEGMAAGCMPVASDVVGVRELISPGLDGDLVPESSPQALADSLQRIVEHPEAAARAAQQARRHALERHGLPLMTQRYEDAFERLLHPAAR
;
A
#
# COMPACT_ATOMS: atom_id res chain seq x y z
N VAL A 1 -12.49 -7.66 3.87
CA VAL A 1 -13.58 -8.66 3.91
C VAL A 1 -13.41 -9.58 5.10
N GLU A 2 -12.31 -10.35 5.23
CA GLU A 2 -12.12 -11.28 6.34
C GLU A 2 -12.26 -10.62 7.72
N ALA A 3 -11.71 -9.42 7.90
CA ALA A 3 -11.84 -8.67 9.14
C ALA A 3 -13.31 -8.29 9.44
N HIS A 4 -14.09 -7.91 8.43
CA HIS A 4 -15.51 -7.62 8.58
C HIS A 4 -16.34 -8.89 8.85
N LEU A 5 -15.96 -10.04 8.27
CA LEU A 5 -16.57 -11.32 8.62
C LEU A 5 -16.28 -11.69 10.08
N ALA A 6 -15.06 -11.44 10.54
CA ALA A 6 -14.66 -11.73 11.92
C ALA A 6 -15.33 -10.80 12.95
N SER A 7 -15.60 -9.53 12.59
CA SER A 7 -16.32 -8.60 13.48
C SER A 7 -17.80 -8.94 13.62
N GLY A 8 -18.40 -9.60 12.63
CA GLY A 8 -19.83 -9.95 12.60
C GLY A 8 -20.78 -8.75 12.48
N ARG A 9 -20.26 -7.52 12.30
CA ARG A 9 -21.09 -6.30 12.15
C ARG A 9 -21.71 -6.17 10.76
N PHE A 10 -21.07 -6.77 9.74
CA PHE A 10 -21.49 -6.70 8.34
C PHE A 10 -21.40 -8.07 7.66
N GLU A 11 -22.22 -8.29 6.65
CA GLU A 11 -22.20 -9.46 5.78
C GLU A 11 -21.57 -9.11 4.42
N PRO A 12 -20.22 -9.14 4.28
CA PRO A 12 -19.56 -8.71 3.07
C PRO A 12 -19.58 -9.78 1.99
N LEU A 13 -19.82 -9.36 0.74
CA LEU A 13 -19.58 -10.16 -0.46
C LEU A 13 -18.41 -9.57 -1.25
N LEU A 14 -17.33 -10.33 -1.39
CA LEU A 14 -16.21 -9.93 -2.23
C LEU A 14 -16.53 -10.15 -3.71
N VAL A 15 -16.45 -9.10 -4.52
CA VAL A 15 -16.62 -9.22 -5.96
C VAL A 15 -15.32 -8.94 -6.68
N LEU A 16 -14.83 -9.92 -7.41
CA LEU A 16 -13.57 -9.82 -8.17
C LEU A 16 -13.89 -9.76 -9.67
N ARG A 17 -13.28 -8.79 -10.35
CA ARG A 17 -13.30 -8.74 -11.81
C ARG A 17 -12.20 -9.63 -12.38
N ARG A 18 -12.56 -10.60 -13.23
CA ARG A 18 -11.62 -11.50 -13.88
C ARG A 18 -10.75 -10.73 -14.88
N LYS A 19 -9.46 -10.62 -14.61
CA LYS A 19 -8.44 -10.12 -15.54
C LYS A 19 -7.65 -11.32 -16.10
N ARG A 20 -6.96 -11.16 -17.24
CA ARG A 20 -6.13 -12.24 -17.82
C ARG A 20 -5.11 -12.82 -16.83
N GLN A 21 -4.68 -12.00 -15.87
CA GLN A 21 -3.67 -12.35 -14.85
C GLN A 21 -4.28 -12.64 -13.48
N THR A 22 -5.61 -12.85 -13.37
CA THR A 22 -6.22 -13.21 -12.09
C THR A 22 -5.83 -14.65 -11.75
N PRO A 23 -4.99 -14.88 -10.72
CA PRO A 23 -4.55 -16.22 -10.36
C PRO A 23 -5.73 -17.02 -9.80
N GLN A 24 -6.06 -18.14 -10.43
CA GLN A 24 -7.20 -18.97 -10.02
C GLN A 24 -6.95 -19.61 -8.65
N ASP A 25 -5.72 -20.02 -8.36
CA ASP A 25 -5.29 -20.55 -7.08
C ASP A 25 -5.58 -19.60 -5.91
N ARG A 26 -5.39 -18.29 -6.09
CA ARG A 26 -5.72 -17.29 -5.07
C ARG A 26 -7.23 -17.14 -4.86
N VAL A 27 -8.02 -17.22 -5.93
CA VAL A 27 -9.48 -17.21 -5.84
C VAL A 27 -9.97 -18.42 -5.04
N ASP A 28 -9.41 -19.60 -5.34
CA ASP A 28 -9.78 -20.85 -4.68
C ASP A 28 -9.30 -20.87 -3.21
N ALA A 29 -8.13 -20.32 -2.91
CA ALA A 29 -7.65 -20.13 -1.54
C ALA A 29 -8.57 -19.21 -0.71
N LEU A 30 -9.12 -18.14 -1.30
CA LEU A 30 -10.10 -17.29 -0.61
C LEU A 30 -11.41 -18.04 -0.33
N ARG A 31 -11.90 -18.83 -1.27
CA ARG A 31 -13.08 -19.67 -1.08
C ARG A 31 -12.87 -20.73 0.01
N ALA A 32 -11.73 -21.39 0.00
CA ALA A 32 -11.37 -22.37 1.00
C ALA A 32 -11.32 -21.79 2.43
N ARG A 33 -11.03 -20.49 2.56
CA ARG A 33 -11.07 -19.75 3.82
C ARG A 33 -12.46 -19.24 4.20
N GLY A 34 -13.50 -19.62 3.46
CA GLY A 34 -14.89 -19.25 3.75
C GLY A 34 -15.25 -17.82 3.35
N VAL A 35 -14.44 -17.14 2.52
CA VAL A 35 -14.76 -15.78 2.06
C VAL A 35 -15.89 -15.84 1.03
N PRO A 36 -17.06 -15.22 1.28
CA PRO A 36 -18.14 -15.08 0.29
C PRO A 36 -17.61 -14.30 -0.92
N LEU A 37 -17.56 -14.97 -2.07
CA LEU A 37 -16.84 -14.46 -3.25
C LEU A 37 -17.60 -14.73 -4.54
N HIS A 38 -17.75 -13.68 -5.36
CA HIS A 38 -18.25 -13.76 -6.73
C HIS A 38 -17.22 -13.22 -7.73
N VAL A 39 -17.09 -13.86 -8.89
CA VAL A 39 -16.16 -13.43 -9.95
C VAL A 39 -16.95 -12.99 -11.17
N VAL A 40 -16.89 -11.69 -11.49
CA VAL A 40 -17.54 -11.13 -12.68
C VAL A 40 -16.62 -11.14 -13.90
N PRO A 41 -17.17 -11.21 -15.14
CA PRO A 41 -16.35 -11.20 -16.34
C PRO A 41 -15.56 -9.91 -16.50
N GLY A 42 -14.35 -10.00 -17.03
CA GLY A 42 -13.45 -8.85 -17.26
C GLY A 42 -13.06 -8.64 -18.71
N TRP A 43 -13.58 -9.45 -19.63
CA TRP A 43 -13.29 -9.38 -21.06
C TRP A 43 -14.01 -8.22 -21.77
N SER A 44 -15.13 -7.74 -21.21
CA SER A 44 -15.89 -6.58 -21.71
C SER A 44 -16.38 -5.72 -20.54
N HIS A 45 -16.35 -4.40 -20.70
CA HIS A 45 -16.91 -3.48 -19.72
C HIS A 45 -18.44 -3.60 -19.62
N ALA A 46 -19.12 -3.82 -20.76
CA ALA A 46 -20.57 -4.02 -20.79
C ALA A 46 -20.98 -5.30 -20.05
N ALA A 47 -20.27 -6.42 -20.29
CA ALA A 47 -20.51 -7.67 -19.58
C ALA A 47 -20.23 -7.55 -18.08
N THR A 48 -19.14 -6.84 -17.69
CA THR A 48 -18.83 -6.54 -16.29
C THR A 48 -19.98 -5.75 -15.64
N LEU A 49 -20.42 -4.67 -16.30
CA LEU A 49 -21.50 -3.82 -15.78
C LEU A 49 -22.81 -4.58 -15.64
N TRP A 50 -23.19 -5.32 -16.67
CA TRP A 50 -24.43 -6.13 -16.67
C TRP A 50 -24.45 -7.14 -15.53
N GLU A 51 -23.36 -7.89 -15.35
CA GLU A 51 -23.26 -8.89 -14.29
C GLU A 51 -23.24 -8.25 -12.89
N LEU A 52 -22.55 -7.11 -12.72
CA LEU A 52 -22.57 -6.35 -11.46
C LEU A 52 -23.98 -5.86 -11.12
N VAL A 53 -24.72 -5.31 -12.09
CA VAL A 53 -26.11 -4.87 -11.87
C VAL A 53 -27.00 -6.05 -11.48
N ARG A 54 -26.86 -7.19 -12.19
CA ARG A 54 -27.60 -8.41 -11.88
C ARG A 54 -27.30 -8.91 -10.47
N LEU A 55 -26.03 -8.92 -10.09
CA LEU A 55 -25.57 -9.33 -8.76
C LEU A 55 -26.12 -8.41 -7.67
N CYS A 56 -26.02 -7.08 -7.84
CA CYS A 56 -26.55 -6.10 -6.89
C CYS A 56 -28.08 -6.28 -6.69
N ARG A 57 -28.84 -6.48 -7.78
CA ARG A 57 -30.30 -6.72 -7.69
C ARG A 57 -30.65 -8.02 -6.98
N ARG A 58 -29.80 -9.06 -7.12
CA ARG A 58 -29.99 -10.36 -6.46
C ARG A 58 -29.57 -10.33 -4.99
N PHE A 59 -28.38 -9.77 -4.70
CA PHE A 59 -27.80 -9.72 -3.36
C PHE A 59 -28.46 -8.62 -2.50
N ARG A 60 -28.94 -7.53 -3.14
CA ARG A 60 -29.54 -6.34 -2.50
C ARG A 60 -28.68 -5.75 -1.40
N PRO A 61 -27.43 -5.37 -1.69
CA PRO A 61 -26.56 -4.79 -0.68
C PRO A 61 -27.07 -3.41 -0.25
N ASP A 62 -26.97 -3.09 1.04
CA ASP A 62 -27.22 -1.74 1.56
C ASP A 62 -26.09 -0.78 1.16
N ILE A 63 -24.87 -1.28 1.11
CA ILE A 63 -23.66 -0.52 0.77
C ILE A 63 -22.89 -1.23 -0.34
N LEU A 64 -22.53 -0.50 -1.39
CA LEU A 64 -21.59 -0.95 -2.42
C LEU A 64 -20.26 -0.21 -2.27
N VAL A 65 -19.17 -0.93 -1.99
CA VAL A 65 -17.82 -0.39 -1.87
C VAL A 65 -17.02 -0.69 -3.13
N ALA A 66 -16.58 0.35 -3.85
CA ALA A 66 -15.84 0.21 -5.08
C ALA A 66 -14.39 0.68 -4.91
N HIS A 67 -13.42 -0.22 -5.17
CA HIS A 67 -11.99 0.00 -4.98
C HIS A 67 -11.25 0.19 -6.31
N GLY A 68 -10.20 1.02 -6.27
CA GLY A 68 -9.18 1.12 -7.32
C GLY A 68 -9.64 1.81 -8.60
N PHE A 69 -8.66 2.06 -9.47
CA PHE A 69 -8.74 3.02 -10.55
C PHE A 69 -9.83 2.78 -11.61
N SER A 70 -9.90 1.62 -12.23
CA SER A 70 -10.90 1.39 -13.28
C SER A 70 -12.16 0.73 -12.75
N ASP A 71 -12.02 -0.03 -11.69
CA ASP A 71 -13.10 -0.88 -11.18
C ASP A 71 -14.09 -0.04 -10.35
N HIS A 72 -13.66 1.09 -9.75
CA HIS A 72 -14.54 2.01 -9.04
C HIS A 72 -15.60 2.69 -9.94
N ILE A 73 -15.26 2.96 -11.22
CA ILE A 73 -16.22 3.57 -12.17
C ILE A 73 -17.34 2.57 -12.44
N TRP A 74 -16.99 1.33 -12.79
CA TRP A 74 -17.95 0.31 -13.15
C TRP A 74 -18.76 -0.18 -11.94
N GLY A 75 -18.12 -0.30 -10.78
CA GLY A 75 -18.80 -0.66 -9.54
C GLY A 75 -19.84 0.38 -9.13
N ARG A 76 -19.49 1.66 -9.07
CA ARG A 76 -20.42 2.74 -8.71
C ARG A 76 -21.53 2.90 -9.75
N LEU A 77 -21.21 2.80 -11.05
CA LEU A 77 -22.21 2.87 -12.09
C LEU A 77 -23.22 1.70 -11.98
N ALA A 78 -22.73 0.48 -11.68
CA ALA A 78 -23.59 -0.66 -11.45
C ALA A 78 -24.50 -0.47 -10.22
N GLY A 79 -23.95 0.07 -9.13
CA GLY A 79 -24.71 0.39 -7.92
C GLY A 79 -25.84 1.38 -8.20
N LEU A 80 -25.57 2.47 -8.93
CA LEU A 80 -26.56 3.45 -9.36
C LEU A 80 -27.68 2.80 -10.21
N LEU A 81 -27.31 1.99 -11.20
CA LEU A 81 -28.26 1.31 -12.10
C LEU A 81 -29.06 0.22 -11.39
N ALA A 82 -28.52 -0.35 -10.34
CA ALA A 82 -29.20 -1.37 -9.53
C ALA A 82 -30.05 -0.76 -8.41
N GLY A 83 -29.92 0.53 -8.11
CA GLY A 83 -30.60 1.21 -7.02
C GLY A 83 -30.03 0.84 -5.63
N VAL A 84 -28.72 0.62 -5.53
CA VAL A 84 -28.07 0.38 -4.23
C VAL A 84 -28.15 1.66 -3.39
N PRO A 85 -28.62 1.57 -2.13
CA PRO A 85 -28.86 2.75 -1.29
C PRO A 85 -27.62 3.62 -1.07
N HIS A 86 -26.48 3.00 -0.74
CA HIS A 86 -25.24 3.73 -0.41
C HIS A 86 -24.08 3.30 -1.28
N LEU A 87 -23.38 4.28 -1.84
CA LEU A 87 -22.18 4.07 -2.65
C LEU A 87 -20.94 4.58 -1.93
N VAL A 88 -19.92 3.75 -1.87
CA VAL A 88 -18.62 4.09 -1.29
C VAL A 88 -17.54 3.92 -2.35
N HIS A 89 -16.63 4.90 -2.44
CA HIS A 89 -15.44 4.84 -3.28
C HIS A 89 -14.18 4.83 -2.42
N VAL A 90 -13.27 3.88 -2.65
CA VAL A 90 -11.97 3.82 -1.98
C VAL A 90 -10.86 4.01 -2.99
N GLU A 91 -10.07 5.07 -2.80
CA GLU A 91 -8.90 5.39 -3.63
C GLU A 91 -7.61 4.98 -2.91
N HIS A 92 -6.76 4.25 -3.64
CA HIS A 92 -5.51 3.68 -3.10
C HIS A 92 -4.24 4.37 -3.59
N ASN A 93 -4.36 5.39 -4.46
CA ASN A 93 -3.19 5.97 -5.09
C ASN A 93 -3.30 7.50 -5.21
N SER A 94 -2.20 8.21 -4.95
CA SER A 94 -2.15 9.67 -5.10
C SER A 94 -2.02 10.13 -6.57
N ARG A 95 -1.41 9.31 -7.43
CA ARG A 95 -1.19 9.62 -8.86
C ARG A 95 -1.99 8.70 -9.79
N GLU A 96 -3.31 8.67 -9.62
CA GLU A 96 -4.15 8.01 -10.61
C GLU A 96 -4.15 8.77 -11.94
N ARG A 97 -3.95 8.01 -13.03
CA ARG A 97 -3.89 8.56 -14.40
C ARG A 97 -5.29 8.84 -14.94
N TYR A 98 -5.93 9.87 -14.40
CA TYR A 98 -7.19 10.35 -14.94
C TYR A 98 -6.94 11.07 -16.29
N THR A 99 -7.44 10.50 -17.39
CA THR A 99 -7.67 11.30 -18.59
C THR A 99 -8.77 12.33 -18.30
N ARG A 100 -8.83 13.42 -19.06
CA ARG A 100 -9.86 14.47 -18.88
C ARG A 100 -11.27 13.86 -18.82
N TRP A 101 -11.56 12.91 -19.71
CA TRP A 101 -12.83 12.20 -19.74
C TRP A 101 -13.09 11.35 -18.50
N ARG A 102 -12.12 10.55 -18.09
CA ARG A 102 -12.25 9.73 -16.87
C ARG A 102 -12.39 10.58 -15.61
N LEU A 103 -11.71 11.72 -15.55
CA LEU A 103 -11.88 12.65 -14.44
C LEU A 103 -13.29 13.23 -14.39
N ALA A 104 -13.84 13.64 -15.54
CA ALA A 104 -15.24 14.09 -15.61
C ALA A 104 -16.23 13.02 -15.17
N GLN A 105 -16.07 11.78 -15.63
CA GLN A 105 -16.88 10.63 -15.18
C GLN A 105 -16.74 10.41 -13.66
N SER A 106 -15.52 10.46 -13.13
CA SER A 106 -15.26 10.25 -11.70
C SER A 106 -15.88 11.34 -10.85
N ARG A 107 -15.83 12.61 -11.28
CA ARG A 107 -16.50 13.74 -10.61
C ARG A 107 -18.01 13.60 -10.64
N TRP A 108 -18.57 13.21 -11.77
CA TRP A 108 -20.01 12.98 -11.91
C TRP A 108 -20.48 11.87 -10.98
N LEU A 109 -19.69 10.78 -10.86
CA LEU A 109 -19.95 9.71 -9.90
C LEU A 109 -19.72 10.16 -8.46
N ALA A 110 -18.69 10.99 -8.19
CA ALA A 110 -18.40 11.48 -6.85
C ALA A 110 -19.56 12.29 -6.25
N ALA A 111 -20.25 13.09 -7.09
CA ALA A 111 -21.46 13.80 -6.67
C ALA A 111 -22.64 12.89 -6.27
N ARG A 112 -22.56 11.60 -6.61
CA ARG A 112 -23.56 10.54 -6.35
C ARG A 112 -23.01 9.43 -5.45
N THR A 113 -21.93 9.70 -4.77
CA THR A 113 -21.25 8.76 -3.86
C THR A 113 -21.38 9.30 -2.45
N ASP A 114 -21.84 8.49 -1.52
CA ASP A 114 -22.13 8.92 -0.15
C ASP A 114 -20.87 9.06 0.69
N LEU A 115 -19.85 8.23 0.44
CA LEU A 115 -18.57 8.26 1.12
C LEU A 115 -17.42 8.00 0.14
N ILE A 116 -16.42 8.86 0.20
CA ILE A 116 -15.19 8.75 -0.59
C ILE A 116 -14.02 8.64 0.39
N VAL A 117 -13.25 7.57 0.27
CA VAL A 117 -12.15 7.27 1.19
C VAL A 117 -10.83 7.33 0.45
N GLY A 118 -9.93 8.20 0.88
CA GLY A 118 -8.51 8.12 0.57
C GLY A 118 -7.80 7.21 1.56
N CYS A 119 -6.92 6.32 1.09
CA CYS A 119 -6.15 5.43 1.97
C CYS A 119 -5.10 6.16 2.82
N SER A 120 -5.02 7.48 2.71
CA SER A 120 -4.15 8.39 3.46
C SER A 120 -4.68 9.81 3.36
N GLU A 121 -4.23 10.71 4.24
CA GLU A 121 -4.60 12.13 4.15
C GLU A 121 -4.06 12.76 2.86
N GLY A 122 -2.87 12.33 2.42
CA GLY A 122 -2.32 12.79 1.15
C GLY A 122 -3.16 12.36 -0.06
N VAL A 123 -3.75 11.16 -0.05
CA VAL A 123 -4.69 10.73 -1.10
C VAL A 123 -6.01 11.49 -1.00
N ARG A 124 -6.52 11.73 0.22
CA ARG A 124 -7.69 12.59 0.43
C ARG A 124 -7.48 13.98 -0.16
N SER A 125 -6.37 14.64 0.17
CA SER A 125 -6.03 15.96 -0.38
C SER A 125 -5.96 15.95 -1.92
N ALA A 126 -5.31 14.93 -2.51
CA ALA A 126 -5.25 14.77 -3.95
C ALA A 126 -6.64 14.56 -4.61
N LEU A 127 -7.61 13.97 -3.91
CA LEU A 127 -8.99 13.87 -4.38
C LEU A 127 -9.70 15.22 -4.32
N LEU A 128 -9.52 16.00 -3.24
CA LEU A 128 -10.08 17.34 -3.10
C LEU A 128 -9.55 18.28 -4.20
N ASP A 129 -8.25 18.26 -4.48
CA ASP A 129 -7.61 19.03 -5.56
C ASP A 129 -8.17 18.67 -6.94
N ARG A 130 -8.65 17.44 -7.11
CA ARG A 130 -9.34 16.98 -8.30
C ARG A 130 -10.82 17.34 -8.35
N GLY A 131 -11.33 18.08 -7.35
CA GLY A 131 -12.71 18.56 -7.28
C GLY A 131 -13.71 17.50 -6.81
N PHE A 132 -13.29 16.57 -5.98
CA PHE A 132 -14.19 15.67 -5.25
C PHE A 132 -14.83 16.40 -4.06
N PRO A 133 -16.07 16.08 -3.66
CA PRO A 133 -16.80 16.81 -2.62
C PRO A 133 -16.17 16.63 -1.24
N ALA A 134 -15.83 17.74 -0.58
CA ALA A 134 -15.09 17.72 0.69
C ALA A 134 -15.93 17.19 1.87
N ASP A 135 -17.25 17.40 1.84
CA ASP A 135 -18.21 17.01 2.88
C ASP A 135 -18.34 15.49 3.04
N ARG A 136 -17.93 14.71 2.05
CA ARG A 136 -18.00 13.25 2.02
C ARG A 136 -16.70 12.56 1.67
N THR A 137 -15.57 13.31 1.59
CA THR A 137 -14.24 12.75 1.33
C THR A 137 -13.42 12.74 2.61
N VAL A 138 -13.10 11.53 3.09
CA VAL A 138 -12.35 11.27 4.33
C VAL A 138 -11.07 10.49 4.08
N ALA A 139 -10.16 10.49 5.05
CA ALA A 139 -9.01 9.59 5.06
C ALA A 139 -9.25 8.43 6.03
N ILE A 140 -9.07 7.21 5.56
CA ILE A 140 -8.97 6.02 6.41
C ILE A 140 -7.66 5.32 6.06
N PRO A 141 -6.63 5.47 6.90
CA PRO A 141 -5.33 4.86 6.67
C PRO A 141 -5.40 3.35 6.57
N ASN A 142 -4.61 2.77 5.67
CA ASN A 142 -4.50 1.32 5.55
C ASN A 142 -3.93 0.70 6.83
N GLY A 143 -4.37 -0.52 7.14
CA GLY A 143 -3.87 -1.32 8.24
C GLY A 143 -3.19 -2.60 7.77
N ILE A 144 -2.26 -3.11 8.58
CA ILE A 144 -1.58 -4.38 8.40
C ILE A 144 -1.92 -5.36 9.53
N ARG A 145 -1.62 -6.63 9.33
CA ARG A 145 -1.72 -7.67 10.36
C ARG A 145 -0.51 -7.57 11.28
N LEU A 146 -0.66 -6.85 12.39
CA LEU A 146 0.43 -6.55 13.33
C LEU A 146 0.94 -7.80 14.03
N GLU A 147 0.09 -8.81 14.27
CA GLU A 147 0.46 -10.09 14.90
C GLU A 147 1.58 -10.83 14.16
N ARG A 148 1.78 -10.56 12.88
CA ARG A 148 2.90 -11.11 12.11
C ARG A 148 4.26 -10.55 12.51
N PHE A 149 4.27 -9.45 13.26
CA PHE A 149 5.46 -8.72 13.69
C PHE A 149 5.69 -8.80 15.21
N ASP A 150 4.86 -9.55 15.96
CA ASP A 150 5.06 -9.78 17.40
C ASP A 150 6.46 -10.35 17.73
N PRO A 151 7.04 -11.28 16.90
CA PRO A 151 8.39 -11.75 17.16
C PRO A 151 9.49 -10.69 17.10
N ALA A 152 9.23 -9.50 16.54
CA ALA A 152 10.23 -8.44 16.40
C ALA A 152 10.83 -7.99 17.75
N ASP A 153 10.08 -8.10 18.85
CA ASP A 153 10.56 -7.77 20.19
C ASP A 153 11.60 -8.77 20.72
N ARG A 154 11.67 -9.97 20.12
CA ARG A 154 12.66 -11.02 20.41
C ARG A 154 13.91 -10.92 19.54
N HIS A 155 13.97 -9.96 18.62
CA HIS A 155 15.08 -9.70 17.72
C HIS A 155 15.61 -8.28 17.95
N PRO A 156 16.46 -8.06 18.97
CA PRO A 156 17.01 -6.73 19.25
C PRO A 156 17.69 -6.13 18.02
N TRP A 157 17.48 -4.86 17.77
CA TRP A 157 17.97 -4.19 16.56
C TRP A 157 19.49 -4.35 16.38
N ALA A 158 20.24 -4.34 17.49
CA ALA A 158 21.70 -4.51 17.47
C ALA A 158 22.16 -5.90 16.98
N GLU A 159 21.34 -6.93 17.14
CA GLU A 159 21.65 -8.32 16.73
C GLU A 159 21.27 -8.59 15.27
N ARG A 160 20.48 -7.70 14.65
CA ARG A 160 20.06 -7.84 13.25
C ARG A 160 21.23 -7.56 12.32
N ARG A 161 21.12 -8.09 11.10
CA ARG A 161 22.07 -7.81 10.03
C ARG A 161 22.17 -6.30 9.78
N GLN A 162 23.38 -5.76 9.76
CA GLN A 162 23.66 -4.40 9.33
C GLN A 162 23.50 -4.31 7.81
N ALA A 163 22.27 -4.41 7.36
CA ALA A 163 21.87 -4.47 5.96
C ALA A 163 20.55 -3.72 5.76
N ALA A 164 20.31 -3.27 4.54
CA ALA A 164 19.05 -2.67 4.14
C ALA A 164 18.22 -3.65 3.31
N VAL A 165 16.90 -3.54 3.40
CA VAL A 165 15.95 -4.31 2.58
C VAL A 165 14.95 -3.39 1.91
N MET A 166 14.68 -3.63 0.63
CA MET A 166 13.57 -3.02 -0.11
C MET A 166 12.57 -4.10 -0.51
N ALA A 167 11.46 -4.17 0.25
CA ALA A 167 10.36 -5.08 -0.04
C ALA A 167 9.35 -4.40 -0.98
N ALA A 168 9.55 -4.54 -2.31
CA ALA A 168 8.73 -3.87 -3.30
C ALA A 168 8.68 -4.65 -4.62
N ARG A 169 7.56 -4.53 -5.35
CA ARG A 169 7.45 -5.09 -6.70
C ARG A 169 8.40 -4.39 -7.66
N PHE A 170 9.04 -5.14 -8.56
CA PHE A 170 9.79 -4.56 -9.67
C PHE A 170 8.84 -3.90 -10.66
N ALA A 171 8.71 -2.58 -10.54
CA ALA A 171 7.84 -1.72 -11.34
C ALA A 171 8.48 -0.34 -11.45
N ARG A 172 8.16 0.40 -12.52
CA ARG A 172 8.67 1.76 -12.72
C ARG A 172 8.37 2.71 -11.55
N GLN A 173 7.25 2.49 -10.86
CA GLN A 173 6.85 3.27 -9.68
C GLN A 173 7.88 3.14 -8.55
N LYS A 174 8.40 1.93 -8.34
CA LYS A 174 9.36 1.60 -7.28
C LYS A 174 10.77 1.74 -7.83
N ASP A 175 11.35 2.87 -7.65
CA ASP A 175 12.60 3.34 -8.22
C ASP A 175 13.84 2.61 -7.66
N HIS A 176 13.98 1.33 -8.05
CA HIS A 176 15.12 0.50 -7.64
C HIS A 176 16.47 1.09 -8.10
N ALA A 177 16.47 1.86 -9.20
CA ALA A 177 17.68 2.45 -9.74
C ALA A 177 18.29 3.48 -8.79
N THR A 178 17.47 4.33 -8.15
CA THR A 178 17.95 5.30 -7.16
C THR A 178 18.64 4.62 -5.99
N LEU A 179 18.11 3.50 -5.47
CA LEU A 179 18.77 2.75 -4.40
C LEU A 179 20.07 2.09 -4.87
N LEU A 180 20.11 1.51 -6.08
CA LEU A 180 21.35 0.94 -6.62
C LEU A 180 22.45 2.01 -6.79
N HIS A 181 22.12 3.18 -7.31
CA HIS A 181 23.08 4.29 -7.38
C HIS A 181 23.53 4.77 -6.01
N ALA A 182 22.64 4.80 -5.00
CA ALA A 182 23.03 5.12 -3.62
C ALA A 182 24.00 4.11 -3.04
N VAL A 183 23.79 2.80 -3.30
CA VAL A 183 24.74 1.75 -2.89
C VAL A 183 26.10 1.91 -3.58
N ALA A 184 26.12 2.29 -4.86
CA ALA A 184 27.36 2.58 -5.58
C ALA A 184 28.13 3.76 -4.95
N LEU A 185 27.42 4.83 -4.54
CA LEU A 185 28.03 5.96 -3.80
C LEU A 185 28.59 5.52 -2.45
N LEU A 186 27.88 4.68 -1.70
CA LEU A 186 28.40 4.12 -0.43
C LEU A 186 29.65 3.28 -0.67
N LYS A 187 29.69 2.47 -1.75
CA LYS A 187 30.88 1.71 -2.15
C LYS A 187 32.08 2.63 -2.40
N GLN A 188 31.89 3.74 -3.14
CA GLN A 188 32.92 4.73 -3.40
C GLN A 188 33.46 5.41 -2.12
N ARG A 189 32.60 5.54 -1.10
CA ARG A 189 32.97 6.08 0.22
C ARG A 189 33.59 5.05 1.15
N GLY A 190 33.80 3.82 0.72
CA GLY A 190 34.31 2.73 1.54
C GLY A 190 33.32 2.16 2.57
N ILE A 191 32.02 2.51 2.47
CA ILE A 191 31.00 2.06 3.40
C ILE A 191 30.39 0.74 2.87
N HIS A 192 30.42 -0.29 3.72
CA HIS A 192 29.82 -1.59 3.40
C HIS A 192 28.40 -1.68 3.98
N LEU A 193 27.38 -1.60 3.12
CA LEU A 193 25.98 -1.80 3.47
C LEU A 193 25.35 -2.74 2.43
N PRO A 194 25.17 -4.03 2.75
CA PRO A 194 24.44 -4.96 1.88
C PRO A 194 22.96 -4.56 1.73
N VAL A 195 22.42 -4.77 0.53
CA VAL A 195 21.01 -4.46 0.23
C VAL A 195 20.30 -5.68 -0.36
N THR A 196 19.16 -6.00 0.21
CA THR A 196 18.29 -7.07 -0.27
C THR A 196 17.06 -6.50 -0.98
N PHE A 197 16.85 -6.90 -2.23
CA PHE A 197 15.63 -6.58 -2.98
C PHE A 197 14.70 -7.79 -2.97
N ALA A 198 13.52 -7.63 -2.37
CA ALA A 198 12.50 -8.67 -2.27
C ALA A 198 11.21 -8.22 -2.95
N GLY A 199 10.72 -9.01 -3.89
CA GLY A 199 9.44 -8.77 -4.56
C GLY A 199 9.37 -9.37 -5.94
N GLY A 200 8.14 -9.64 -6.38
CA GLY A 200 7.83 -10.02 -7.75
C GLY A 200 7.72 -8.78 -8.67
N GLY A 201 7.08 -8.94 -9.80
CA GLY A 201 6.82 -7.85 -10.75
C GLY A 201 7.09 -8.27 -12.18
N LYS A 202 7.26 -7.30 -13.08
CA LYS A 202 7.61 -7.60 -14.47
C LYS A 202 9.08 -8.02 -14.56
N SER A 203 9.38 -9.12 -15.26
CA SER A 203 10.74 -9.62 -15.49
C SER A 203 11.66 -8.54 -16.05
N SER A 204 11.19 -7.76 -17.03
CA SER A 204 11.96 -6.70 -17.66
C SER A 204 12.45 -5.61 -16.68
N HIS A 205 11.66 -5.25 -15.67
CA HIS A 205 12.11 -4.29 -14.65
C HIS A 205 13.12 -4.91 -13.67
N ARG A 206 12.95 -6.19 -13.34
CA ARG A 206 13.91 -6.92 -12.51
C ARG A 206 15.24 -7.10 -13.24
N GLU A 207 15.20 -7.52 -14.50
CA GLU A 207 16.37 -7.69 -15.34
C GLU A 207 17.14 -6.39 -15.55
N ALA A 208 16.42 -5.26 -15.75
CA ALA A 208 17.02 -3.93 -15.82
C ALA A 208 17.73 -3.55 -14.52
N ALA A 209 17.13 -3.81 -13.36
CA ALA A 209 17.76 -3.54 -12.05
C ALA A 209 19.00 -4.43 -11.85
N MET A 210 18.94 -5.71 -12.22
CA MET A 210 20.10 -6.62 -12.14
C MET A 210 21.22 -6.22 -13.12
N ALA A 211 20.88 -5.77 -14.34
CA ALA A 211 21.86 -5.26 -15.29
C ALA A 211 22.55 -3.98 -14.78
N LEU A 212 21.77 -3.07 -14.17
CA LEU A 212 22.32 -1.86 -13.54
C LEU A 212 23.26 -2.23 -12.39
N ALA A 213 22.88 -3.17 -11.52
CA ALA A 213 23.73 -3.62 -10.43
C ALA A 213 25.10 -4.14 -10.93
N ARG A 214 25.09 -4.95 -12.01
CA ARG A 214 26.32 -5.41 -12.65
C ARG A 214 27.15 -4.26 -13.23
N SER A 215 26.53 -3.32 -13.94
CA SER A 215 27.24 -2.18 -14.52
C SER A 215 27.85 -1.24 -13.47
N LEU A 216 27.34 -1.26 -12.26
CA LEU A 216 27.85 -0.51 -11.11
C LEU A 216 28.80 -1.34 -10.22
N ASP A 217 29.10 -2.57 -10.61
CA ASP A 217 29.96 -3.51 -9.87
C ASP A 217 29.48 -3.69 -8.41
N LEU A 218 28.18 -4.06 -8.24
CA LEU A 218 27.51 -4.21 -6.94
C LEU A 218 27.12 -5.65 -6.62
N GLU A 219 27.60 -6.64 -7.37
CA GLU A 219 27.16 -8.04 -7.24
C GLU A 219 27.51 -8.63 -5.86
N ASP A 220 28.55 -8.12 -5.21
CA ASP A 220 28.96 -8.45 -3.85
C ASP A 220 28.13 -7.76 -2.75
N ARG A 221 27.32 -6.77 -3.12
CA ARG A 221 26.58 -5.89 -2.18
C ARG A 221 25.08 -6.00 -2.27
N VAL A 222 24.55 -6.53 -3.37
CA VAL A 222 23.11 -6.60 -3.58
C VAL A 222 22.61 -8.02 -3.85
N THR A 223 21.46 -8.34 -3.24
CA THR A 223 20.80 -9.65 -3.42
C THR A 223 19.40 -9.44 -3.96
N PHE A 224 19.04 -10.17 -5.01
CA PHE A 224 17.72 -10.15 -5.63
C PHE A 224 16.96 -11.45 -5.33
N LEU A 225 16.14 -11.46 -4.28
CA LEU A 225 15.41 -12.66 -3.83
C LEU A 225 14.24 -13.04 -4.75
N GLY A 226 13.68 -12.07 -5.49
CA GLY A 226 12.43 -12.29 -6.22
C GLY A 226 11.24 -12.39 -5.25
N HIS A 227 10.30 -13.30 -5.49
CA HIS A 227 9.16 -13.49 -4.61
C HIS A 227 9.60 -14.04 -3.25
N CYS A 228 9.30 -13.31 -2.19
CA CYS A 228 9.59 -13.73 -0.81
C CYS A 228 8.28 -14.13 -0.13
N PRO A 229 8.12 -15.38 0.32
CA PRO A 229 6.91 -15.83 1.01
C PRO A 229 6.82 -15.30 2.45
N ASP A 230 7.96 -15.07 3.11
CA ASP A 230 8.05 -14.54 4.47
C ASP A 230 8.71 -13.15 4.49
N VAL A 231 7.93 -12.14 4.11
CA VAL A 231 8.37 -10.73 4.18
C VAL A 231 8.56 -10.25 5.63
N PRO A 232 7.70 -10.61 6.62
CA PRO A 232 7.95 -10.23 8.00
C PRO A 232 9.27 -10.74 8.55
N GLY A 233 9.59 -12.02 8.38
CA GLY A 233 10.87 -12.59 8.81
C GLY A 233 12.05 -11.89 8.16
N LEU A 234 11.96 -11.63 6.84
CA LEU A 234 12.99 -10.88 6.13
C LEU A 234 13.20 -9.47 6.71
N LEU A 235 12.11 -8.75 7.00
CA LEU A 235 12.19 -7.41 7.58
C LEU A 235 12.77 -7.44 8.99
N MET A 236 12.38 -8.39 9.84
CA MET A 236 12.91 -8.53 11.21
C MET A 236 14.40 -8.90 11.26
N ASP A 237 14.93 -9.49 10.20
CA ASP A 237 16.38 -9.82 10.06
C ASP A 237 17.24 -8.62 9.65
N HIS A 238 16.67 -7.54 9.18
CA HIS A 238 17.38 -6.36 8.67
C HIS A 238 17.22 -5.15 9.59
N ARG A 239 18.25 -4.30 9.66
CA ARG A 239 18.22 -3.05 10.45
C ARG A 239 17.48 -1.92 9.75
N ILE A 240 17.51 -1.88 8.43
CA ILE A 240 17.03 -0.74 7.64
C ILE A 240 16.00 -1.24 6.61
N CYS A 241 14.85 -0.59 6.53
CA CYS A 241 13.94 -0.76 5.40
C CYS A 241 13.97 0.50 4.52
N VAL A 242 14.13 0.29 3.21
CA VAL A 242 14.20 1.38 2.22
C VAL A 242 13.02 1.31 1.29
N LEU A 243 12.45 2.47 0.97
CA LEU A 243 11.45 2.60 -0.08
C LEU A 243 11.81 3.80 -0.98
N SER A 244 12.61 3.57 -2.02
CA SER A 244 12.75 4.52 -3.13
C SER A 244 11.56 4.37 -4.06
N THR A 245 10.82 5.46 -4.27
CA THR A 245 9.59 5.41 -5.04
C THR A 245 9.23 6.78 -5.62
N HIS A 246 8.52 6.81 -6.75
CA HIS A 246 8.07 8.05 -7.38
C HIS A 246 6.71 8.54 -6.87
N TYR A 247 5.87 7.67 -6.38
CA TYR A 247 4.56 8.02 -5.83
C TYR A 247 3.94 6.85 -5.07
N GLU A 248 3.20 7.16 -4.02
CA GLU A 248 2.46 6.20 -3.20
C GLU A 248 1.07 6.75 -2.83
N GLY A 249 0.17 5.85 -2.46
CA GLY A 249 -1.02 6.23 -1.71
C GLY A 249 -0.77 6.13 -0.21
N MET A 250 -0.40 4.92 0.22
CA MET A 250 0.10 4.57 1.54
C MET A 250 0.83 3.23 1.41
N PRO A 251 2.16 3.21 1.42
CA PRO A 251 2.94 2.01 1.15
C PRO A 251 2.94 1.05 2.34
N LEU A 252 2.20 -0.07 2.23
CA LEU A 252 2.14 -1.08 3.28
C LEU A 252 3.51 -1.69 3.59
N SER A 253 4.38 -1.86 2.60
CA SER A 253 5.73 -2.39 2.83
C SER A 253 6.59 -1.51 3.75
N LEU A 254 6.38 -0.19 3.75
CA LEU A 254 7.03 0.72 4.67
C LEU A 254 6.46 0.56 6.08
N VAL A 255 5.13 0.50 6.20
CA VAL A 255 4.45 0.23 7.49
C VAL A 255 4.86 -1.12 8.06
N GLU A 256 5.00 -2.15 7.21
CA GLU A 256 5.52 -3.47 7.60
C GLU A 256 6.97 -3.39 8.09
N GLY A 257 7.83 -2.60 7.43
CA GLY A 257 9.20 -2.35 7.87
C GLY A 257 9.26 -1.66 9.24
N MET A 258 8.43 -0.64 9.45
CA MET A 258 8.28 0.04 10.74
C MET A 258 7.79 -0.94 11.81
N ALA A 259 6.74 -1.72 11.55
CA ALA A 259 6.22 -2.72 12.48
C ALA A 259 7.24 -3.82 12.81
N ALA A 260 8.09 -4.19 11.85
CA ALA A 260 9.21 -5.10 12.06
C ALA A 260 10.34 -4.49 12.91
N GLY A 261 10.32 -3.18 13.17
CA GLY A 261 11.37 -2.48 13.92
C GLY A 261 12.61 -2.17 13.08
N CYS A 262 12.47 -2.02 11.76
CA CYS A 262 13.51 -1.45 10.92
C CYS A 262 13.56 0.08 11.08
N MET A 263 14.75 0.68 10.87
CA MET A 263 14.88 2.11 10.60
C MET A 263 14.37 2.41 9.19
N PRO A 264 13.28 3.15 9.00
CA PRO A 264 12.73 3.41 7.67
C PRO A 264 13.44 4.60 7.01
N VAL A 265 13.79 4.43 5.73
CA VAL A 265 14.28 5.49 4.85
C VAL A 265 13.45 5.47 3.57
N ALA A 266 12.80 6.57 3.23
CA ALA A 266 11.90 6.57 2.09
C ALA A 266 11.95 7.88 1.28
N SER A 267 11.53 7.80 0.01
CA SER A 267 11.33 8.98 -0.83
C SER A 267 10.26 9.90 -0.25
N ASP A 268 10.52 11.20 -0.23
CA ASP A 268 9.58 12.24 0.21
C ASP A 268 8.48 12.47 -0.82
N VAL A 269 7.49 11.58 -0.81
CA VAL A 269 6.33 11.62 -1.69
C VAL A 269 5.02 11.61 -0.90
N VAL A 270 3.95 12.04 -1.55
CA VAL A 270 2.58 11.96 -1.00
C VAL A 270 2.30 10.52 -0.55
N GLY A 271 1.68 10.33 0.60
CA GLY A 271 1.38 9.01 1.18
C GLY A 271 2.54 8.36 1.95
N VAL A 272 3.77 8.91 1.85
CA VAL A 272 4.91 8.53 2.70
C VAL A 272 5.13 9.57 3.81
N ARG A 273 4.95 10.87 3.50
CA ARG A 273 5.14 11.98 4.44
C ARG A 273 4.38 11.87 5.75
N GLU A 274 3.25 11.19 5.74
CA GLU A 274 2.43 10.99 6.94
C GLU A 274 2.81 9.76 7.77
N LEU A 275 3.70 8.91 7.23
CA LEU A 275 4.22 7.73 7.91
C LEU A 275 5.51 7.99 8.65
N ILE A 276 6.31 8.97 8.22
CA ILE A 276 7.62 9.26 8.77
C ILE A 276 7.68 10.71 9.25
N SER A 277 8.09 10.90 10.49
CA SER A 277 8.49 12.17 11.07
C SER A 277 10.01 12.27 11.03
N PRO A 278 10.60 13.05 10.08
CA PRO A 278 12.04 13.07 9.88
C PRO A 278 12.82 13.36 11.16
N GLY A 279 13.88 12.58 11.42
CA GLY A 279 14.73 12.71 12.62
C GLY A 279 14.13 12.10 13.90
N LEU A 280 12.87 11.68 13.90
CA LEU A 280 12.22 11.05 15.05
C LEU A 280 12.03 9.53 14.84
N ASP A 281 11.38 9.14 13.76
CA ASP A 281 11.00 7.75 13.49
C ASP A 281 11.39 7.29 12.07
N GLY A 282 12.28 8.03 11.39
CA GLY A 282 12.79 7.67 10.08
C GLY A 282 13.37 8.85 9.32
N ASP A 283 13.81 8.58 8.10
CA ASP A 283 14.35 9.59 7.19
C ASP A 283 13.50 9.70 5.91
N LEU A 284 13.22 10.95 5.50
CA LEU A 284 12.69 11.28 4.19
C LEU A 284 13.77 11.88 3.32
N VAL A 285 13.92 11.37 2.10
CA VAL A 285 14.89 11.84 1.12
C VAL A 285 14.17 12.32 -0.15
N PRO A 286 14.70 13.32 -0.86
CA PRO A 286 14.09 13.75 -2.12
C PRO A 286 13.91 12.60 -3.13
N GLU A 287 12.79 12.61 -3.87
CA GLU A 287 12.53 11.65 -4.96
C GLU A 287 13.69 11.65 -5.96
N SER A 288 14.09 10.47 -6.43
CA SER A 288 15.13 10.30 -7.45
C SER A 288 16.50 10.92 -7.07
N SER A 289 16.85 10.95 -5.78
CA SER A 289 18.11 11.48 -5.27
C SER A 289 19.00 10.39 -4.67
N PRO A 290 19.85 9.72 -5.47
CA PRO A 290 20.79 8.71 -4.96
C PRO A 290 21.75 9.28 -3.90
N GLN A 291 22.17 10.55 -4.08
CA GLN A 291 23.08 11.22 -3.16
C GLN A 291 22.45 11.38 -1.76
N ALA A 292 21.23 11.94 -1.67
CA ALA A 292 20.55 12.12 -0.40
C ALA A 292 20.22 10.79 0.27
N LEU A 293 19.88 9.77 -0.52
CA LEU A 293 19.66 8.41 -0.02
C LEU A 293 20.96 7.80 0.54
N ALA A 294 22.09 7.95 -0.17
CA ALA A 294 23.38 7.49 0.31
C ALA A 294 23.80 8.21 1.60
N ASP A 295 23.59 9.53 1.69
CA ASP A 295 23.91 10.34 2.86
C ASP A 295 23.09 9.91 4.09
N SER A 296 21.81 9.63 3.90
CA SER A 296 20.93 9.08 4.96
C SER A 296 21.40 7.69 5.42
N LEU A 297 21.64 6.78 4.49
CA LEU A 297 22.12 5.44 4.80
C LEU A 297 23.48 5.45 5.49
N GLN A 298 24.40 6.34 5.08
CA GLN A 298 25.68 6.54 5.74
C GLN A 298 25.51 6.96 7.20
N ARG A 299 24.69 8.00 7.47
CA ARG A 299 24.41 8.44 8.84
C ARG A 299 23.89 7.31 9.73
N ILE A 300 23.01 6.46 9.19
CA ILE A 300 22.46 5.32 9.94
C ILE A 300 23.56 4.31 10.31
N VAL A 301 24.49 4.06 9.40
CA VAL A 301 25.63 3.15 9.64
C VAL A 301 26.60 3.73 10.66
N GLU A 302 26.87 5.05 10.58
CA GLU A 302 27.82 5.76 11.46
C GLU A 302 27.24 6.04 12.85
N HIS A 303 25.88 6.15 12.97
CA HIS A 303 25.20 6.46 14.24
C HIS A 303 24.17 5.38 14.62
N PRO A 304 24.59 4.13 14.87
CA PRO A 304 23.69 3.00 15.05
C PRO A 304 22.75 3.13 16.25
N GLU A 305 23.16 3.81 17.33
CA GLU A 305 22.31 4.02 18.50
C GLU A 305 21.14 5.00 18.20
N ALA A 306 21.42 6.07 17.45
CA ALA A 306 20.36 7.00 17.02
C ALA A 306 19.37 6.30 16.08
N ALA A 307 19.88 5.49 15.16
CA ALA A 307 19.06 4.69 14.25
C ALA A 307 18.21 3.67 15.00
N ALA A 308 18.73 3.00 16.03
CA ALA A 308 17.98 2.08 16.87
C ALA A 308 16.82 2.77 17.60
N ARG A 309 17.06 3.98 18.14
CA ARG A 309 15.99 4.77 18.79
C ARG A 309 14.90 5.16 17.79
N ALA A 310 15.28 5.62 16.60
CA ALA A 310 14.32 5.98 15.56
C ALA A 310 13.53 4.75 15.08
N ALA A 311 14.16 3.60 14.90
CA ALA A 311 13.50 2.34 14.57
C ALA A 311 12.48 1.91 15.64
N GLN A 312 12.78 2.11 16.92
CA GLN A 312 11.85 1.84 18.02
C GLN A 312 10.65 2.78 17.99
N GLN A 313 10.83 4.07 17.69
CA GLN A 313 9.73 5.03 17.52
C GLN A 313 8.88 4.68 16.31
N ALA A 314 9.50 4.33 15.18
CA ALA A 314 8.79 3.85 13.99
C ALA A 314 7.91 2.64 14.27
N ARG A 315 8.44 1.65 15.02
CA ARG A 315 7.66 0.48 15.42
C ARG A 315 6.47 0.88 16.30
N ARG A 316 6.67 1.74 17.30
CA ARG A 316 5.58 2.24 18.14
C ARG A 316 4.50 2.93 17.32
N HIS A 317 4.89 3.82 16.42
CA HIS A 317 3.98 4.50 15.49
C HIS A 317 3.16 3.51 14.66
N ALA A 318 3.80 2.49 14.07
CA ALA A 318 3.11 1.48 13.28
C ALA A 318 2.11 0.67 14.11
N LEU A 319 2.50 0.23 15.31
CA LEU A 319 1.65 -0.56 16.22
C LEU A 319 0.42 0.23 16.68
N GLU A 320 0.58 1.51 17.00
CA GLU A 320 -0.51 2.36 17.50
C GLU A 320 -1.50 2.78 16.42
N ARG A 321 -1.05 2.97 15.16
CA ARG A 321 -1.86 3.66 14.14
C ARG A 321 -2.24 2.82 12.94
N HIS A 322 -1.55 1.69 12.68
CA HIS A 322 -1.67 0.97 11.43
C HIS A 322 -2.06 -0.51 11.59
N GLY A 323 -2.75 -0.85 12.68
CA GLY A 323 -3.34 -2.17 12.86
C GLY A 323 -4.57 -2.39 11.98
N LEU A 324 -4.69 -3.60 11.41
CA LEU A 324 -5.87 -4.00 10.63
C LEU A 324 -7.18 -3.85 11.43
N PRO A 325 -7.26 -4.17 12.73
CA PRO A 325 -8.47 -3.95 13.52
C PRO A 325 -8.89 -2.48 13.55
N LEU A 326 -7.97 -1.55 13.76
CA LEU A 326 -8.26 -0.12 13.77
C LEU A 326 -8.78 0.39 12.43
N MET A 327 -8.17 -0.05 11.31
CA MET A 327 -8.66 0.26 9.97
C MET A 327 -10.08 -0.28 9.78
N THR A 328 -10.31 -1.54 10.15
CA THR A 328 -11.63 -2.19 10.04
C THR A 328 -12.69 -1.43 10.82
N GLN A 329 -12.41 -1.09 12.08
CA GLN A 329 -13.30 -0.31 12.93
C GLN A 329 -13.66 1.04 12.29
N ARG A 330 -12.68 1.78 11.76
CA ARG A 330 -12.92 3.07 11.10
C ARG A 330 -13.85 2.94 9.87
N TYR A 331 -13.70 1.88 9.07
CA TYR A 331 -14.61 1.60 7.98
C TYR A 331 -16.02 1.24 8.47
N GLU A 332 -16.12 0.38 9.47
CA GLU A 332 -17.40 -0.05 10.03
C GLU A 332 -18.16 1.12 10.65
N ASP A 333 -17.48 1.97 11.42
CA ASP A 333 -18.09 3.18 11.98
C ASP A 333 -18.53 4.17 10.88
N ALA A 334 -17.79 4.24 9.77
CA ALA A 334 -18.20 5.06 8.63
C ALA A 334 -19.42 4.47 7.91
N PHE A 335 -19.50 3.16 7.77
CA PHE A 335 -20.65 2.47 7.18
C PHE A 335 -21.90 2.58 8.06
N GLU A 336 -21.77 2.46 9.38
CA GLU A 336 -22.91 2.63 10.30
C GLU A 336 -23.49 4.05 10.25
N ARG A 337 -22.60 5.08 10.13
CA ARG A 337 -23.08 6.45 9.94
C ARG A 337 -23.86 6.65 8.62
N LEU A 338 -23.57 5.87 7.59
CA LEU A 338 -24.37 5.89 6.36
C LEU A 338 -25.74 5.23 6.56
N LEU A 339 -25.77 4.07 7.26
CA LEU A 339 -27.01 3.31 7.48
C LEU A 339 -27.91 3.99 8.52
N HIS A 340 -27.33 4.65 9.49
CA HIS A 340 -28.02 5.30 10.62
C HIS A 340 -27.59 6.76 10.75
N PRO A 341 -27.97 7.63 9.79
CA PRO A 341 -27.65 9.05 9.92
C PRO A 341 -28.29 9.59 11.18
N ALA A 342 -27.46 10.23 12.04
CA ALA A 342 -27.99 10.91 13.22
C ALA A 342 -29.12 11.87 12.80
N ALA A 343 -30.24 11.78 13.49
CA ALA A 343 -31.36 12.69 13.24
C ALA A 343 -30.82 14.13 13.35
N ARG A 344 -30.93 14.87 12.23
CA ARG A 344 -30.53 16.28 12.15
C ARG A 344 -31.50 17.16 12.90
#